data_91ea4ca454fe3898b7aa7787dcad5ef3
#
_entry.id   91ea4ca454fe3898b7aa7787dcad5ef3
#
_cell.length_a   1.000
_cell.length_b   1.000
_cell.length_c   1.000
_cell.angle_alpha   90.00
_cell.angle_beta   90.00
_cell.angle_gamma   90.00
#
_symmetry.space_group_name_H-M   'P 1'
#
loop_
_entity.id
_entity.type
_entity.pdbx_description
1 polymer ?
#
loop_
_entity_poly.entity_id
_entity_poly.type
_entity_poly.pdbx_seq_one_letter_code
_entity_poly.pdbx_strand_id
1 'polypeptide(L)'
;MSKKTVRDIDLKGKKVFVRCDFNVPMDENQKITDNRRIVAALPTIKYLVEQNCKVILASHLGRPKGEVKPEFSLAPVAKELSKQLGQEVLMAKDVIGESAKSLAANLQEGQVMLLENVRFHREETDNDPEFAKELASMAEVFVNDAFGTAHRAHASTEGISHYLPSVSGFLIEKELKFLGDALNNPERPFVAILGGAKVSDKIGVIDSLLEKVDTLMIGGGMAYTFFKAQGYEVGNSLCEPDKCELALKLMEKAKNKGVKLMLPVDTKIGKEFKPDTESKTVAWTEIPEGWEGFDIGEKTIEMFKNELKTAKTVVWNGPLGLFEFDQFAIGTNAIAHALAEIDATTIIGGGDSAAAVEKAGLADKMTHISTGGGASLEFLEGKKLPGIECLQDK
;
A
#
# COMPACT_ATOMS: atom_id res chain seq x y z
N MET A 1 6.93 -16.86 4.24
CA MET A 1 7.48 -16.91 2.88
C MET A 1 8.86 -16.27 2.91
N SER A 2 9.92 -17.06 2.61
CA SER A 2 11.30 -16.57 2.70
C SER A 2 11.88 -16.45 1.31
N LYS A 3 12.01 -15.23 0.83
CA LYS A 3 12.58 -14.91 -0.48
C LYS A 3 14.04 -14.47 -0.35
N LYS A 4 14.87 -14.82 -1.32
CA LYS A 4 16.23 -14.29 -1.41
C LYS A 4 16.19 -12.78 -1.61
N THR A 5 17.14 -12.10 -0.96
CA THR A 5 17.32 -10.66 -1.08
C THR A 5 18.63 -10.35 -1.80
N VAL A 6 18.88 -9.08 -2.01
CA VAL A 6 20.16 -8.60 -2.59
C VAL A 6 21.40 -9.03 -1.78
N ARG A 7 21.23 -9.41 -0.49
CA ARG A 7 22.33 -9.93 0.33
C ARG A 7 22.62 -11.41 0.10
N ASP A 8 21.69 -12.14 -0.48
CA ASP A 8 21.75 -13.62 -0.59
C ASP A 8 22.40 -14.10 -1.89
N ILE A 9 22.82 -13.19 -2.77
CA ILE A 9 23.49 -13.51 -4.03
C ILE A 9 24.69 -12.61 -4.25
N ASP A 10 25.63 -13.05 -5.08
CA ASP A 10 26.78 -12.24 -5.49
C ASP A 10 26.37 -11.25 -6.57
N LEU A 11 26.44 -9.96 -6.24
CA LEU A 11 26.08 -8.84 -7.13
C LEU A 11 27.27 -7.99 -7.52
N LYS A 12 28.43 -8.22 -6.92
CA LYS A 12 29.60 -7.35 -7.10
C LYS A 12 29.97 -7.14 -8.56
N GLY A 13 29.96 -5.88 -8.99
CA GLY A 13 30.31 -5.50 -10.36
C GLY A 13 29.30 -5.84 -11.43
N LYS A 14 28.17 -6.44 -11.08
CA LYS A 14 27.14 -6.86 -12.05
C LYS A 14 26.22 -5.72 -12.47
N LYS A 15 25.64 -5.87 -13.65
CA LYS A 15 24.52 -5.04 -14.12
C LYS A 15 23.23 -5.54 -13.47
N VAL A 16 22.59 -4.68 -12.70
CA VAL A 16 21.41 -5.03 -11.91
C VAL A 16 20.23 -4.16 -12.35
N PHE A 17 19.18 -4.81 -12.81
CA PHE A 17 17.92 -4.15 -13.13
C PHE A 17 17.06 -4.09 -11.86
N VAL A 18 16.73 -2.89 -11.39
CA VAL A 18 15.94 -2.69 -10.16
C VAL A 18 14.60 -2.08 -10.51
N ARG A 19 13.52 -2.81 -10.25
CA ARG A 19 12.18 -2.26 -10.38
C ARG A 19 11.81 -1.52 -9.09
N CYS A 20 11.65 -0.23 -9.21
CA CYS A 20 11.26 0.67 -8.12
C CYS A 20 9.81 1.15 -8.31
N ASP A 21 9.26 1.76 -7.27
CA ASP A 21 8.00 2.48 -7.34
C ASP A 21 8.28 3.99 -7.13
N PHE A 22 8.45 4.69 -8.23
CA PHE A 22 8.65 6.14 -8.29
C PHE A 22 7.39 6.87 -8.78
N ASN A 23 6.23 6.24 -8.60
CA ASN A 23 4.94 6.85 -8.92
C ASN A 23 4.59 7.91 -7.88
N VAL A 24 5.33 9.00 -7.91
CA VAL A 24 5.21 10.11 -6.97
C VAL A 24 4.20 11.15 -7.46
N PRO A 25 3.49 11.83 -6.56
CA PRO A 25 2.61 12.92 -6.93
C PRO A 25 3.43 14.13 -7.39
N MET A 26 2.94 14.79 -8.42
CA MET A 26 3.52 16.02 -8.99
C MET A 26 2.46 17.09 -9.11
N ASP A 27 2.88 18.35 -9.00
CA ASP A 27 2.02 19.49 -9.28
C ASP A 27 1.90 19.74 -10.80
N GLU A 28 1.14 20.76 -11.18
CA GLU A 28 0.93 21.16 -12.58
C GLU A 28 2.22 21.57 -13.31
N ASN A 29 3.27 21.94 -12.56
CA ASN A 29 4.58 22.30 -13.09
C ASN A 29 5.55 21.11 -13.10
N GLN A 30 5.05 19.87 -12.89
CA GLN A 30 5.85 18.65 -12.81
C GLN A 30 6.87 18.65 -11.68
N LYS A 31 6.59 19.40 -10.61
CA LYS A 31 7.39 19.39 -9.40
C LYS A 31 6.88 18.30 -8.46
N ILE A 32 7.79 17.48 -7.96
CA ILE A 32 7.46 16.42 -7.00
C ILE A 32 6.97 17.07 -5.70
N THR A 33 5.75 16.73 -5.28
CA THR A 33 5.13 17.24 -4.04
C THR A 33 5.36 16.33 -2.85
N ASP A 34 5.71 15.07 -3.10
CA ASP A 34 6.00 14.06 -2.07
C ASP A 34 7.04 13.08 -2.61
N ASN A 35 8.20 13.02 -1.96
CA ASN A 35 9.32 12.18 -2.39
C ASN A 35 9.51 10.88 -1.57
N ARG A 36 8.55 10.53 -0.70
CA ARG A 36 8.70 9.40 0.22
C ARG A 36 9.00 8.08 -0.47
N ARG A 37 8.40 7.81 -1.64
CA ARG A 37 8.66 6.59 -2.41
C ARG A 37 10.08 6.55 -2.95
N ILE A 38 10.62 7.70 -3.33
CA ILE A 38 12.02 7.82 -3.76
C ILE A 38 12.94 7.52 -2.59
N VAL A 39 12.69 8.15 -1.44
CA VAL A 39 13.47 7.94 -0.22
C VAL A 39 13.41 6.47 0.24
N ALA A 40 12.25 5.83 0.13
CA ALA A 40 12.08 4.43 0.51
C ALA A 40 12.92 3.46 -0.36
N ALA A 41 13.22 3.83 -1.60
CA ALA A 41 14.06 3.02 -2.49
C ALA A 41 15.57 3.19 -2.26
N LEU A 42 15.98 4.24 -1.55
CA LEU A 42 17.41 4.58 -1.38
C LEU A 42 18.23 3.47 -0.70
N PRO A 43 17.77 2.78 0.36
CA PRO A 43 18.56 1.73 0.99
C PRO A 43 19.01 0.65 0.02
N THR A 44 18.14 0.17 -0.85
CA THR A 44 18.48 -0.82 -1.88
C THR A 44 19.45 -0.25 -2.90
N ILE A 45 19.20 0.95 -3.41
CA ILE A 45 20.05 1.61 -4.41
C ILE A 45 21.46 1.82 -3.85
N LYS A 46 21.56 2.37 -2.65
CA LYS A 46 22.86 2.64 -1.98
C LYS A 46 23.64 1.34 -1.72
N TYR A 47 22.96 0.29 -1.30
CA TYR A 47 23.60 -1.01 -1.12
C TYR A 47 24.20 -1.52 -2.44
N LEU A 48 23.47 -1.44 -3.54
CA LEU A 48 23.96 -1.86 -4.85
C LEU A 48 25.15 -1.02 -5.34
N VAL A 49 25.12 0.29 -5.10
CA VAL A 49 26.25 1.19 -5.40
C VAL A 49 27.48 0.79 -4.59
N GLU A 50 27.33 0.52 -3.31
CA GLU A 50 28.41 0.05 -2.42
C GLU A 50 28.98 -1.30 -2.84
N GLN A 51 28.21 -2.16 -3.50
CA GLN A 51 28.65 -3.42 -4.10
C GLN A 51 29.28 -3.22 -5.48
N ASN A 52 29.54 -1.99 -5.91
CA ASN A 52 30.07 -1.65 -7.23
C ASN A 52 29.22 -2.17 -8.39
N CYS A 53 27.92 -2.32 -8.18
CA CYS A 53 27.00 -2.69 -9.25
C CYS A 53 26.86 -1.58 -10.27
N LYS A 54 26.48 -1.97 -11.47
CA LYS A 54 26.00 -1.07 -12.53
C LYS A 54 24.48 -1.10 -12.43
N VAL A 55 23.88 -0.01 -11.91
CA VAL A 55 22.48 0.00 -11.46
C VAL A 55 21.58 0.61 -12.53
N ILE A 56 20.61 -0.17 -12.99
CA ILE A 56 19.59 0.24 -13.96
C ILE A 56 18.25 0.27 -13.25
N LEU A 57 17.74 1.48 -13.00
CA LEU A 57 16.45 1.68 -12.33
C LEU A 57 15.33 1.78 -13.35
N ALA A 58 14.19 1.19 -13.03
CA ALA A 58 12.97 1.25 -13.80
C ALA A 58 11.76 1.51 -12.91
N SER A 59 10.82 2.31 -13.39
CA SER A 59 9.56 2.59 -12.72
C SER A 59 8.50 3.01 -13.71
N HIS A 60 7.25 2.96 -13.26
CA HIS A 60 6.15 3.64 -13.91
C HIS A 60 5.86 4.97 -13.22
N LEU A 61 5.15 5.84 -13.91
CA LEU A 61 4.58 7.07 -13.39
C LEU A 61 3.21 7.30 -14.06
N GLY A 62 2.17 7.38 -13.24
CA GLY A 62 0.81 7.59 -13.74
C GLY A 62 0.29 6.49 -14.67
N ARG A 63 -0.61 6.89 -15.56
CA ARG A 63 -1.28 5.98 -16.51
C ARG A 63 -1.24 6.53 -17.94
N PRO A 64 -0.08 6.54 -18.59
CA PRO A 64 0.06 7.05 -19.96
C PRO A 64 -0.56 6.16 -21.03
N LYS A 65 -0.99 4.95 -20.70
CA LYS A 65 -1.70 4.00 -21.58
C LYS A 65 -0.91 3.58 -22.83
N GLY A 66 0.39 3.40 -22.69
CA GLY A 66 1.25 2.96 -23.78
C GLY A 66 1.67 4.09 -24.75
N GLU A 67 1.49 5.33 -24.34
CA GLU A 67 1.87 6.51 -25.11
C GLU A 67 2.96 7.31 -24.41
N VAL A 68 3.87 7.89 -25.17
CA VAL A 68 4.87 8.82 -24.65
C VAL A 68 4.20 10.15 -24.35
N LYS A 69 4.13 10.51 -23.07
CA LYS A 69 3.52 11.75 -22.57
C LYS A 69 4.51 12.51 -21.69
N PRO A 70 4.91 13.73 -22.06
CA PRO A 70 5.91 14.49 -21.29
C PRO A 70 5.55 14.69 -19.81
N GLU A 71 4.26 14.84 -19.50
CA GLU A 71 3.78 14.98 -18.12
C GLU A 71 4.02 13.76 -17.24
N PHE A 72 4.26 12.59 -17.85
CA PHE A 72 4.57 11.34 -17.16
C PHE A 72 6.04 10.92 -17.31
N SER A 73 6.91 11.83 -17.73
CA SER A 73 8.35 11.56 -17.78
C SER A 73 8.93 11.40 -16.38
N LEU A 74 9.88 10.48 -16.25
CA LEU A 74 10.64 10.27 -15.01
C LEU A 74 11.83 11.24 -14.85
N ALA A 75 12.01 12.21 -15.75
CA ALA A 75 13.10 13.17 -15.65
C ALA A 75 13.15 13.92 -14.31
N PRO A 76 12.02 14.39 -13.73
CA PRO A 76 12.04 14.99 -12.39
C PRO A 76 12.48 14.00 -11.29
N VAL A 77 12.16 12.72 -11.43
CA VAL A 77 12.60 11.67 -10.49
C VAL A 77 14.12 11.49 -10.57
N ALA A 78 14.70 11.50 -11.77
CA ALA A 78 16.15 11.41 -11.94
C ALA A 78 16.89 12.55 -11.24
N LYS A 79 16.36 13.77 -11.28
CA LYS A 79 16.92 14.92 -10.57
C LYS A 79 16.87 14.76 -9.06
N GLU A 80 15.73 14.31 -8.54
CA GLU A 80 15.55 14.09 -7.10
C GLU A 80 16.46 12.95 -6.61
N LEU A 81 16.54 11.85 -7.36
CA LEU A 81 17.47 10.75 -7.07
C LEU A 81 18.92 11.22 -7.04
N SER A 82 19.34 12.02 -8.02
CA SER A 82 20.71 12.58 -8.06
C SER A 82 21.02 13.37 -6.80
N LYS A 83 20.08 14.18 -6.35
CA LYS A 83 20.20 14.98 -5.12
C LYS A 83 20.31 14.06 -3.89
N GLN A 84 19.42 13.06 -3.78
CA GLN A 84 19.38 12.16 -2.62
C GLN A 84 20.59 11.22 -2.56
N LEU A 85 21.12 10.79 -3.70
CA LEU A 85 22.30 9.92 -3.77
C LEU A 85 23.62 10.68 -3.70
N GLY A 86 23.62 11.99 -3.92
CA GLY A 86 24.85 12.77 -3.99
C GLY A 86 25.73 12.44 -5.21
N GLN A 87 25.15 11.86 -6.25
CA GLN A 87 25.81 11.54 -7.52
C GLN A 87 24.83 11.66 -8.68
N GLU A 88 25.34 11.86 -9.88
CA GLU A 88 24.50 11.93 -11.06
C GLU A 88 23.79 10.60 -11.35
N VAL A 89 22.49 10.66 -11.57
CA VAL A 89 21.70 9.58 -12.13
C VAL A 89 21.54 9.84 -13.62
N LEU A 90 22.06 8.94 -14.45
CA LEU A 90 22.02 9.05 -15.90
C LEU A 90 20.61 8.73 -16.40
N MET A 91 19.97 9.68 -17.06
CA MET A 91 18.60 9.52 -17.55
C MET A 91 18.58 9.03 -19.00
N ALA A 92 17.98 7.88 -19.26
CA ALA A 92 17.70 7.41 -20.62
C ALA A 92 16.52 8.20 -21.22
N LYS A 93 16.51 8.34 -22.53
CA LYS A 93 15.42 9.02 -23.28
C LYS A 93 14.30 8.06 -23.68
N ASP A 94 14.50 6.78 -23.50
CA ASP A 94 13.57 5.70 -23.84
C ASP A 94 13.66 4.56 -22.83
N VAL A 95 12.96 3.47 -23.08
CA VAL A 95 12.91 2.28 -22.20
C VAL A 95 13.76 1.13 -22.73
N ILE A 96 13.56 0.77 -24.00
CA ILE A 96 14.26 -0.34 -24.66
C ILE A 96 14.91 0.07 -25.99
N GLY A 97 14.96 1.36 -26.24
CA GLY A 97 15.53 1.92 -27.46
C GLY A 97 17.05 2.09 -27.39
N GLU A 98 17.58 2.80 -28.36
CA GLU A 98 19.03 3.03 -28.49
C GLU A 98 19.60 3.79 -27.28
N SER A 99 18.90 4.78 -26.76
CA SER A 99 19.36 5.56 -25.61
C SER A 99 19.54 4.68 -24.37
N ALA A 100 18.53 3.89 -24.01
CA ALA A 100 18.61 2.98 -22.85
C ALA A 100 19.71 1.92 -23.03
N LYS A 101 19.77 1.28 -24.18
CA LYS A 101 20.75 0.22 -24.48
C LYS A 101 22.18 0.74 -24.48
N SER A 102 22.40 1.91 -25.06
CA SER A 102 23.72 2.55 -25.10
C SER A 102 24.20 2.97 -23.71
N LEU A 103 23.33 3.60 -22.91
CA LEU A 103 23.65 3.94 -21.52
C LEU A 103 23.97 2.69 -20.68
N ALA A 104 23.14 1.66 -20.80
CA ALA A 104 23.36 0.41 -20.07
C ALA A 104 24.68 -0.29 -20.47
N ALA A 105 25.01 -0.28 -21.75
CA ALA A 105 26.25 -0.87 -22.27
C ALA A 105 27.51 -0.13 -21.75
N ASN A 106 27.42 1.17 -21.57
CA ASN A 106 28.54 2.02 -21.13
C ASN A 106 28.55 2.34 -19.63
N LEU A 107 27.58 1.80 -18.89
CA LEU A 107 27.46 2.05 -17.46
C LEU A 107 28.67 1.49 -16.70
N GLN A 108 29.24 2.28 -15.82
CA GLN A 108 30.41 1.91 -15.02
C GLN A 108 29.99 1.43 -13.62
N GLU A 109 30.89 0.71 -12.96
CA GLU A 109 30.68 0.26 -11.58
C GLU A 109 30.37 1.46 -10.65
N GLY A 110 29.33 1.33 -9.84
CA GLY A 110 28.86 2.37 -8.94
C GLY A 110 27.98 3.44 -9.58
N GLN A 111 27.83 3.43 -10.89
CA GLN A 111 26.93 4.36 -11.58
C GLN A 111 25.48 3.86 -11.55
N VAL A 112 24.57 4.82 -11.60
CA VAL A 112 23.11 4.61 -11.59
C VAL A 112 22.51 5.27 -12.81
N MET A 113 21.66 4.54 -13.52
CA MET A 113 20.83 5.10 -14.59
C MET A 113 19.35 4.84 -14.32
N LEU A 114 18.50 5.67 -14.89
CA LEU A 114 17.05 5.54 -14.83
C LEU A 114 16.49 5.45 -16.25
N LEU A 115 15.70 4.40 -16.52
CA LEU A 115 14.95 4.30 -17.76
C LEU A 115 13.78 5.30 -17.76
N GLU A 116 13.29 5.64 -18.93
CA GLU A 116 12.05 6.37 -19.07
C GLU A 116 10.86 5.50 -18.60
N ASN A 117 9.70 6.12 -18.36
CA ASN A 117 8.51 5.47 -17.84
C ASN A 117 8.17 4.19 -18.60
N VAL A 118 8.23 3.05 -17.94
CA VAL A 118 7.98 1.73 -18.56
C VAL A 118 6.57 1.63 -19.15
N ARG A 119 5.60 2.38 -18.62
CA ARG A 119 4.22 2.42 -19.13
C ARG A 119 4.05 3.30 -20.37
N PHE A 120 5.11 3.89 -20.89
CA PHE A 120 5.09 4.44 -22.26
C PHE A 120 4.96 3.34 -23.31
N HIS A 121 5.21 2.08 -22.91
CA HIS A 121 4.97 0.89 -23.69
C HIS A 121 3.76 0.13 -23.17
N ARG A 122 2.82 -0.17 -24.06
CA ARG A 122 1.65 -0.99 -23.72
C ARG A 122 2.05 -2.41 -23.29
N GLU A 123 3.12 -2.91 -23.88
CA GLU A 123 3.72 -4.22 -23.62
C GLU A 123 4.10 -4.40 -22.13
N GLU A 124 4.36 -3.32 -21.40
CA GLU A 124 4.60 -3.38 -19.96
C GLU A 124 3.39 -3.95 -19.21
N THR A 125 2.22 -3.35 -19.39
CA THR A 125 1.00 -3.78 -18.71
C THR A 125 0.43 -5.08 -19.26
N ASP A 126 0.71 -5.39 -20.54
CA ASP A 126 0.32 -6.64 -21.20
C ASP A 126 1.23 -7.81 -20.79
N ASN A 127 2.29 -7.55 -20.04
CA ASN A 127 3.33 -8.54 -19.68
C ASN A 127 3.88 -9.26 -20.90
N ASP A 128 4.18 -8.50 -21.95
CA ASP A 128 4.66 -9.04 -23.22
C ASP A 128 6.02 -9.71 -23.04
N PRO A 129 6.19 -11.00 -23.45
CA PRO A 129 7.44 -11.72 -23.25
C PRO A 129 8.64 -11.12 -23.99
N GLU A 130 8.45 -10.62 -25.21
CA GLU A 130 9.54 -10.01 -25.99
C GLU A 130 9.99 -8.69 -25.37
N PHE A 131 9.05 -7.88 -24.88
CA PHE A 131 9.38 -6.66 -24.15
C PHE A 131 10.13 -6.97 -22.84
N ALA A 132 9.69 -7.96 -22.08
CA ALA A 132 10.38 -8.42 -20.89
C ALA A 132 11.80 -8.90 -21.19
N LYS A 133 11.97 -9.63 -22.28
CA LYS A 133 13.29 -10.11 -22.77
C LYS A 133 14.20 -8.94 -23.15
N GLU A 134 13.66 -7.91 -23.79
CA GLU A 134 14.42 -6.70 -24.12
C GLU A 134 14.89 -5.96 -22.86
N LEU A 135 14.03 -5.84 -21.84
CA LEU A 135 14.42 -5.29 -20.54
C LEU A 135 15.54 -6.13 -19.90
N ALA A 136 15.37 -7.45 -19.89
CA ALA A 136 16.35 -8.38 -19.32
C ALA A 136 17.70 -8.37 -20.03
N SER A 137 17.72 -8.07 -21.34
CA SER A 137 18.95 -8.02 -22.13
C SER A 137 19.96 -6.97 -21.66
N MET A 138 19.51 -5.99 -20.90
CA MET A 138 20.37 -4.91 -20.39
C MET A 138 21.07 -5.27 -19.08
N ALA A 139 20.72 -6.38 -18.43
CA ALA A 139 21.20 -6.71 -17.09
C ALA A 139 21.52 -8.18 -16.90
N GLU A 140 22.11 -8.51 -15.77
CA GLU A 140 22.49 -9.87 -15.36
C GLU A 140 21.64 -10.39 -14.21
N VAL A 141 21.02 -9.48 -13.42
CA VAL A 141 20.19 -9.79 -12.26
C VAL A 141 19.00 -8.84 -12.23
N PHE A 142 17.86 -9.36 -11.83
CA PHE A 142 16.66 -8.59 -11.54
C PHE A 142 16.42 -8.46 -10.04
N VAL A 143 16.19 -7.24 -9.59
CA VAL A 143 15.77 -6.92 -8.22
C VAL A 143 14.40 -6.27 -8.25
N ASN A 144 13.43 -6.86 -7.57
CA ASN A 144 12.14 -6.21 -7.37
C ASN A 144 12.13 -5.51 -6.00
N ASP A 145 11.94 -4.20 -6.02
CA ASP A 145 11.82 -3.36 -4.83
C ASP A 145 10.52 -2.53 -4.86
N ALA A 146 9.59 -2.88 -5.73
CA ALA A 146 8.34 -2.20 -5.96
C ALA A 146 7.15 -3.00 -5.40
N PHE A 147 6.96 -2.98 -4.09
CA PHE A 147 5.85 -3.69 -3.46
C PHE A 147 4.48 -3.20 -3.95
N GLY A 148 4.33 -1.90 -4.15
CA GLY A 148 3.07 -1.29 -4.60
C GLY A 148 2.53 -1.81 -5.93
N THR A 149 3.37 -2.41 -6.77
CA THR A 149 2.99 -3.01 -8.06
C THR A 149 3.12 -4.53 -8.08
N ALA A 150 3.53 -5.14 -6.98
CA ALA A 150 3.81 -6.58 -6.92
C ALA A 150 2.57 -7.46 -7.11
N HIS A 151 1.36 -6.92 -6.93
CA HIS A 151 0.09 -7.62 -7.17
C HIS A 151 -0.26 -7.76 -8.65
N ARG A 152 0.50 -7.13 -9.55
CA ARG A 152 0.26 -7.17 -11.00
C ARG A 152 1.40 -7.85 -11.73
N ALA A 153 1.07 -8.78 -12.62
CA ALA A 153 2.03 -9.42 -13.51
C ALA A 153 2.29 -8.52 -14.71
N HIS A 154 3.20 -7.56 -14.56
CA HIS A 154 3.68 -6.69 -15.63
C HIS A 154 5.09 -7.12 -16.08
N ALA A 155 5.54 -6.66 -17.25
CA ALA A 155 6.81 -7.08 -17.81
C ALA A 155 8.00 -6.75 -16.89
N SER A 156 8.04 -5.55 -16.30
CA SER A 156 9.12 -5.13 -15.40
C SER A 156 8.99 -5.59 -13.96
N THR A 157 7.87 -6.18 -13.56
CA THR A 157 7.62 -6.69 -12.20
C THR A 157 7.63 -8.20 -12.09
N GLU A 158 7.24 -8.90 -13.16
CA GLU A 158 7.14 -10.36 -13.19
C GLU A 158 7.80 -10.96 -14.44
N GLY A 159 7.45 -10.48 -15.64
CA GLY A 159 7.90 -11.05 -16.89
C GLY A 159 9.42 -11.14 -17.03
N ILE A 160 10.14 -10.13 -16.58
CA ILE A 160 11.60 -10.09 -16.61
C ILE A 160 12.25 -11.23 -15.80
N SER A 161 11.57 -11.75 -14.78
CA SER A 161 12.05 -12.84 -13.93
C SER A 161 12.25 -14.16 -14.68
N HIS A 162 11.59 -14.31 -15.81
CA HIS A 162 11.74 -15.51 -16.66
C HIS A 162 13.11 -15.56 -17.38
N TYR A 163 13.85 -14.46 -17.39
CA TYR A 163 15.11 -14.34 -18.15
C TYR A 163 16.33 -14.06 -17.26
N LEU A 164 16.14 -13.69 -16.00
CA LEU A 164 17.20 -13.30 -15.08
C LEU A 164 17.01 -13.94 -13.71
N PRO A 165 18.11 -14.25 -12.98
CA PRO A 165 18.02 -14.51 -11.55
C PRO A 165 17.34 -13.32 -10.87
N SER A 166 16.37 -13.59 -9.98
CA SER A 166 15.48 -12.58 -9.45
C SER A 166 15.40 -12.65 -7.93
N VAL A 167 15.67 -11.53 -7.27
CA VAL A 167 15.67 -11.40 -5.80
C VAL A 167 14.93 -10.14 -5.38
N SER A 168 14.63 -10.04 -4.08
CA SER A 168 13.99 -8.85 -3.53
C SER A 168 15.01 -7.77 -3.13
N GLY A 169 14.62 -6.51 -3.23
CA GLY A 169 15.27 -5.42 -2.52
C GLY A 169 14.82 -5.37 -1.05
N PHE A 170 15.38 -4.41 -0.32
CA PHE A 170 15.11 -4.26 1.13
C PHE A 170 13.69 -3.80 1.43
N LEU A 171 13.06 -3.04 0.54
CA LEU A 171 11.69 -2.58 0.74
C LEU A 171 10.71 -3.75 0.69
N ILE A 172 10.82 -4.62 -0.31
CA ILE A 172 10.01 -5.85 -0.37
C ILE A 172 10.33 -6.80 0.79
N GLU A 173 11.61 -6.96 1.16
CA GLU A 173 12.00 -7.76 2.34
C GLU A 173 11.27 -7.28 3.59
N LYS A 174 11.27 -5.97 3.84
CA LYS A 174 10.60 -5.34 4.98
C LYS A 174 9.09 -5.58 4.96
N GLU A 175 8.45 -5.41 3.80
CA GLU A 175 7.02 -5.67 3.64
C GLU A 175 6.66 -7.13 3.92
N LEU A 176 7.41 -8.07 3.37
CA LEU A 176 7.20 -9.50 3.61
C LEU A 176 7.42 -9.89 5.07
N LYS A 177 8.39 -9.27 5.72
CA LYS A 177 8.65 -9.51 7.14
C LYS A 177 7.46 -9.06 7.99
N PHE A 178 7.06 -7.80 7.87
CA PHE A 178 6.02 -7.25 8.75
C PHE A 178 4.63 -7.79 8.43
N LEU A 179 4.21 -7.75 7.17
CA LEU A 179 2.90 -8.27 6.79
C LEU A 179 2.84 -9.80 6.90
N GLY A 180 3.90 -10.48 6.47
CA GLY A 180 3.98 -11.95 6.54
C GLY A 180 3.96 -12.46 7.97
N ASP A 181 4.77 -11.89 8.85
CA ASP A 181 4.83 -12.30 10.27
C ASP A 181 3.49 -12.01 10.97
N ALA A 182 2.88 -10.84 10.70
CA ALA A 182 1.59 -10.49 11.27
C ALA A 182 0.48 -11.49 10.88
N LEU A 183 0.50 -11.96 9.63
CA LEU A 183 -0.53 -12.89 9.15
C LEU A 183 -0.28 -14.35 9.54
N ASN A 184 0.98 -14.78 9.59
CA ASN A 184 1.33 -16.19 9.75
C ASN A 184 1.76 -16.56 11.15
N ASN A 185 2.31 -15.63 11.91
CA ASN A 185 2.80 -15.88 13.27
C ASN A 185 2.67 -14.62 14.15
N PRO A 186 1.45 -14.07 14.30
CA PRO A 186 1.25 -12.86 15.10
C PRO A 186 1.48 -13.12 16.57
N GLU A 187 2.05 -12.14 17.27
CA GLU A 187 1.97 -12.08 18.73
C GLU A 187 0.54 -11.66 19.09
N ARG A 188 -0.12 -12.43 19.97
CA ARG A 188 -1.53 -12.23 20.32
C ARG A 188 -1.70 -11.46 21.63
N PRO A 189 -2.78 -10.67 21.80
CA PRO A 189 -3.94 -10.56 20.90
C PRO A 189 -3.63 -9.86 19.57
N PHE A 190 -4.15 -10.42 18.47
CA PHE A 190 -4.05 -9.86 17.14
C PHE A 190 -5.35 -9.14 16.78
N VAL A 191 -5.26 -7.84 16.57
CA VAL A 191 -6.38 -6.97 16.23
C VAL A 191 -6.23 -6.45 14.80
N ALA A 192 -7.27 -6.56 14.02
CA ALA A 192 -7.36 -5.88 12.72
C ALA A 192 -8.37 -4.74 12.80
N ILE A 193 -8.04 -3.62 12.18
CA ILE A 193 -8.90 -2.44 12.05
C ILE A 193 -9.12 -2.22 10.56
N LEU A 194 -10.36 -2.31 10.12
CA LEU A 194 -10.75 -2.08 8.74
C LEU A 194 -11.72 -0.92 8.63
N GLY A 195 -11.39 0.00 7.76
CA GLY A 195 -12.26 1.10 7.37
C GLY A 195 -12.38 1.18 5.85
N GLY A 196 -12.97 2.26 5.39
CA GLY A 196 -13.23 2.48 3.97
C GLY A 196 -14.71 2.63 3.66
N ALA A 197 -15.04 2.88 2.40
CA ALA A 197 -16.38 3.25 1.99
C ALA A 197 -17.32 2.05 1.80
N LYS A 198 -16.81 0.92 1.30
CA LYS A 198 -17.64 -0.19 0.81
C LYS A 198 -17.19 -1.54 1.34
N VAL A 199 -18.16 -2.36 1.74
CA VAL A 199 -17.94 -3.78 2.10
C VAL A 199 -17.41 -4.55 0.91
N SER A 200 -17.96 -4.31 -0.30
CA SER A 200 -17.55 -4.98 -1.53
C SER A 200 -16.05 -4.88 -1.82
N ASP A 201 -15.41 -3.76 -1.43
CA ASP A 201 -13.98 -3.55 -1.63
C ASP A 201 -13.11 -4.31 -0.60
N LYS A 202 -13.71 -4.77 0.50
CA LYS A 202 -13.01 -5.37 1.64
C LYS A 202 -13.40 -6.81 1.95
N ILE A 203 -14.30 -7.41 1.17
CA ILE A 203 -14.83 -8.78 1.44
C ILE A 203 -13.69 -9.79 1.62
N GLY A 204 -12.76 -9.82 0.66
CA GLY A 204 -11.66 -10.78 0.69
C GLY A 204 -10.75 -10.59 1.91
N VAL A 205 -10.52 -9.34 2.30
CA VAL A 205 -9.72 -9.00 3.49
C VAL A 205 -10.45 -9.40 4.76
N ILE A 206 -11.73 -9.07 4.88
CA ILE A 206 -12.55 -9.44 6.06
C ILE A 206 -12.57 -10.96 6.20
N ASP A 207 -12.87 -11.67 5.12
CA ASP A 207 -12.96 -13.12 5.11
C ASP A 207 -11.64 -13.80 5.52
N SER A 208 -10.52 -13.32 4.98
CA SER A 208 -9.18 -13.82 5.31
C SER A 208 -8.78 -13.50 6.76
N LEU A 209 -9.02 -12.28 7.21
CA LEU A 209 -8.65 -11.86 8.57
C LEU A 209 -9.49 -12.55 9.65
N LEU A 210 -10.75 -12.88 9.37
CA LEU A 210 -11.59 -13.66 10.30
C LEU A 210 -11.02 -15.04 10.62
N GLU A 211 -10.16 -15.59 9.76
CA GLU A 211 -9.45 -16.84 10.03
C GLU A 211 -8.23 -16.67 10.94
N LYS A 212 -7.79 -15.44 11.19
CA LYS A 212 -6.47 -15.15 11.78
C LYS A 212 -6.50 -14.30 13.04
N VAL A 213 -7.43 -13.37 13.13
CA VAL A 213 -7.46 -12.35 14.21
C VAL A 213 -8.23 -12.80 15.43
N ASP A 214 -7.93 -12.19 16.57
CA ASP A 214 -8.72 -12.31 17.79
C ASP A 214 -9.86 -11.31 17.82
N THR A 215 -9.63 -10.11 17.29
CA THR A 215 -10.60 -9.03 17.20
C THR A 215 -10.54 -8.37 15.83
N LEU A 216 -11.70 -8.08 15.25
CA LEU A 216 -11.86 -7.31 14.03
C LEU A 216 -12.72 -6.07 14.31
N MET A 217 -12.14 -4.89 14.15
CA MET A 217 -12.83 -3.61 14.27
C MET A 217 -13.21 -3.11 12.88
N ILE A 218 -14.45 -2.71 12.70
CA ILE A 218 -14.97 -2.16 11.44
C ILE A 218 -15.43 -0.73 11.68
N GLY A 219 -15.01 0.18 10.79
CA GLY A 219 -15.46 1.56 10.77
C GLY A 219 -15.58 2.08 9.33
N GLY A 220 -15.68 3.38 9.18
CA GLY A 220 -15.88 4.01 7.89
C GLY A 220 -17.27 3.76 7.29
N GLY A 221 -17.45 4.12 6.03
CA GLY A 221 -18.72 3.99 5.32
C GLY A 221 -19.27 2.57 5.24
N MET A 222 -18.39 1.57 5.23
CA MET A 222 -18.81 0.17 5.17
C MET A 222 -19.58 -0.30 6.41
N ALA A 223 -19.43 0.38 7.56
CA ALA A 223 -20.15 0.04 8.78
C ALA A 223 -21.68 0.19 8.63
N TYR A 224 -22.12 1.13 7.80
CA TYR A 224 -23.56 1.38 7.59
C TYR A 224 -24.24 0.24 6.84
N THR A 225 -23.55 -0.49 6.00
CA THR A 225 -24.06 -1.72 5.40
C THR A 225 -24.31 -2.80 6.45
N PHE A 226 -23.45 -2.93 7.46
CA PHE A 226 -23.68 -3.82 8.61
C PHE A 226 -24.88 -3.38 9.45
N PHE A 227 -25.08 -2.08 9.64
CA PHE A 227 -26.24 -1.57 10.38
C PHE A 227 -27.54 -1.85 9.63
N LYS A 228 -27.56 -1.59 8.32
CA LYS A 228 -28.72 -1.88 7.46
C LYS A 228 -29.04 -3.37 7.44
N ALA A 229 -28.02 -4.20 7.39
CA ALA A 229 -28.17 -5.66 7.43
C ALA A 229 -28.88 -6.15 8.69
N GLN A 230 -28.72 -5.43 9.80
CA GLN A 230 -29.38 -5.73 11.08
C GLN A 230 -30.79 -5.14 11.19
N GLY A 231 -31.30 -4.52 10.13
CA GLY A 231 -32.66 -3.98 10.07
C GLY A 231 -32.83 -2.54 10.49
N TYR A 232 -31.73 -1.77 10.62
CA TYR A 232 -31.76 -0.37 11.02
C TYR A 232 -31.64 0.58 9.83
N GLU A 233 -32.28 1.71 9.91
CA GLU A 233 -32.17 2.76 8.92
C GLU A 233 -30.85 3.52 9.08
N VAL A 234 -30.22 3.90 7.97
CA VAL A 234 -28.93 4.58 7.94
C VAL A 234 -28.98 5.96 7.31
N GLY A 235 -30.19 6.49 7.09
CA GLY A 235 -30.37 7.79 6.44
C GLY A 235 -29.79 7.80 5.03
N ASN A 236 -29.05 8.87 4.72
CA ASN A 236 -28.34 9.02 3.44
C ASN A 236 -26.91 8.46 3.46
N SER A 237 -26.54 7.74 4.52
CA SER A 237 -25.19 7.15 4.64
C SER A 237 -24.86 6.22 3.48
N LEU A 238 -23.57 6.14 3.16
CA LEU A 238 -23.09 5.13 2.22
C LEU A 238 -23.55 3.75 2.66
N CYS A 239 -24.20 3.04 1.76
CA CYS A 239 -24.72 1.70 2.03
C CYS A 239 -24.78 0.90 0.73
N GLU A 240 -24.50 -0.38 0.84
CA GLU A 240 -24.66 -1.35 -0.25
C GLU A 240 -25.80 -2.32 0.11
N PRO A 241 -27.07 -2.01 -0.25
CA PRO A 241 -28.21 -2.84 0.12
C PRO A 241 -28.10 -4.28 -0.37
N ASP A 242 -27.51 -4.49 -1.54
CA ASP A 242 -27.24 -5.81 -2.13
C ASP A 242 -26.15 -6.61 -1.40
N LYS A 243 -25.43 -6.00 -0.46
CA LYS A 243 -24.38 -6.64 0.36
C LYS A 243 -24.83 -6.92 1.79
N CYS A 244 -26.05 -6.59 2.16
CA CYS A 244 -26.56 -6.82 3.52
C CYS A 244 -26.57 -8.31 3.90
N GLU A 245 -26.97 -9.19 3.00
CA GLU A 245 -26.92 -10.63 3.25
C GLU A 245 -25.48 -11.12 3.48
N LEU A 246 -24.56 -10.63 2.69
CA LEU A 246 -23.12 -10.91 2.86
C LEU A 246 -22.60 -10.41 4.21
N ALA A 247 -22.98 -9.18 4.62
CA ALA A 247 -22.60 -8.64 5.92
C ALA A 247 -23.08 -9.54 7.07
N LEU A 248 -24.30 -10.05 7.02
CA LEU A 248 -24.81 -11.01 8.00
C LEU A 248 -24.00 -12.30 8.01
N LYS A 249 -23.63 -12.82 6.85
CA LYS A 249 -22.78 -14.03 6.75
C LYS A 249 -21.40 -13.81 7.36
N LEU A 250 -20.81 -12.64 7.17
CA LEU A 250 -19.51 -12.29 7.78
C LEU A 250 -19.63 -12.16 9.30
N MET A 251 -20.72 -11.59 9.82
CA MET A 251 -20.99 -11.53 11.25
C MET A 251 -21.14 -12.92 11.86
N GLU A 252 -21.85 -13.83 11.18
CA GLU A 252 -22.01 -15.23 11.60
C GLU A 252 -20.67 -15.97 11.57
N LYS A 253 -19.88 -15.77 10.52
CA LYS A 253 -18.53 -16.35 10.42
C LYS A 253 -17.64 -15.90 11.59
N ALA A 254 -17.65 -14.62 11.93
CA ALA A 254 -16.91 -14.10 13.08
C ALA A 254 -17.30 -14.84 14.37
N LYS A 255 -18.59 -14.97 14.61
CA LYS A 255 -19.13 -15.69 15.77
C LYS A 255 -18.68 -17.16 15.79
N ASN A 256 -18.76 -17.86 14.65
CA ASN A 256 -18.38 -19.26 14.54
C ASN A 256 -16.86 -19.48 14.72
N LYS A 257 -16.06 -18.51 14.34
CA LYS A 257 -14.59 -18.55 14.51
C LYS A 257 -14.13 -18.05 15.87
N GLY A 258 -15.03 -17.58 16.73
CA GLY A 258 -14.68 -16.98 18.01
C GLY A 258 -13.97 -15.65 17.91
N VAL A 259 -14.12 -14.94 16.79
CA VAL A 259 -13.56 -13.61 16.59
C VAL A 259 -14.51 -12.57 17.14
N LYS A 260 -13.97 -11.64 17.93
CA LYS A 260 -14.71 -10.49 18.43
C LYS A 260 -14.86 -9.46 17.31
N LEU A 261 -16.04 -9.40 16.70
CA LEU A 261 -16.36 -8.39 15.70
C LEU A 261 -16.92 -7.15 16.38
N MET A 262 -16.20 -6.04 16.26
CA MET A 262 -16.59 -4.77 16.88
C MET A 262 -17.04 -3.78 15.81
N LEU A 263 -18.34 -3.48 15.82
CA LEU A 263 -18.95 -2.44 15.01
C LEU A 263 -19.07 -1.16 15.83
N PRO A 264 -19.15 0.04 15.19
CA PRO A 264 -19.40 1.27 15.91
C PRO A 264 -20.73 1.22 16.70
N VAL A 265 -20.74 1.81 17.90
CA VAL A 265 -21.95 1.92 18.75
C VAL A 265 -22.60 3.30 18.62
N ASP A 266 -21.87 4.27 18.09
CA ASP A 266 -22.33 5.60 17.75
C ASP A 266 -21.64 6.11 16.49
N THR A 267 -22.21 7.14 15.90
CA THR A 267 -21.68 7.73 14.65
C THR A 267 -21.86 9.24 14.67
N LYS A 268 -20.87 9.95 14.15
CA LYS A 268 -20.96 11.37 13.89
C LYS A 268 -21.56 11.58 12.50
N ILE A 269 -22.71 12.22 12.46
CA ILE A 269 -23.49 12.41 11.25
C ILE A 269 -23.49 13.89 10.84
N GLY A 270 -23.64 14.14 9.54
CA GLY A 270 -23.78 15.47 8.95
C GLY A 270 -24.95 15.53 7.99
N LYS A 271 -25.39 16.75 7.68
CA LYS A 271 -26.49 16.99 6.73
C LYS A 271 -26.04 16.98 5.28
N GLU A 272 -24.81 17.41 5.04
CA GLU A 272 -24.26 17.58 3.69
C GLU A 272 -22.80 17.13 3.65
N PHE A 273 -22.36 16.68 2.50
CA PHE A 273 -20.95 16.32 2.26
C PHE A 273 -20.12 17.59 2.06
N LYS A 274 -19.82 18.27 3.16
CA LYS A 274 -18.93 19.45 3.17
C LYS A 274 -18.25 19.64 4.52
N PRO A 275 -17.08 20.31 4.56
CA PRO A 275 -16.27 20.43 5.77
C PRO A 275 -16.95 21.09 6.97
N ASP A 276 -17.85 22.03 6.72
CA ASP A 276 -18.52 22.87 7.71
C ASP A 276 -20.00 22.50 7.88
N THR A 277 -20.42 21.33 7.46
CA THR A 277 -21.81 20.88 7.61
C THR A 277 -22.23 20.81 9.08
N GLU A 278 -23.50 21.06 9.35
CA GLU A 278 -24.09 20.78 10.65
C GLU A 278 -23.90 19.31 11.01
N SER A 279 -23.38 19.02 12.20
CA SER A 279 -23.08 17.67 12.65
C SER A 279 -23.55 17.41 14.08
N LYS A 280 -23.80 16.15 14.38
CA LYS A 280 -24.08 15.65 15.73
C LYS A 280 -23.70 14.19 15.83
N THR A 281 -23.54 13.67 17.03
CA THR A 281 -23.31 12.26 17.29
C THR A 281 -24.61 11.60 17.75
N VAL A 282 -24.94 10.46 17.16
CA VAL A 282 -26.12 9.65 17.50
C VAL A 282 -25.73 8.19 17.69
N ALA A 283 -26.57 7.41 18.40
CA ALA A 283 -26.43 5.97 18.40
C ALA A 283 -26.60 5.44 16.96
N TRP A 284 -25.88 4.34 16.63
CA TRP A 284 -25.95 3.75 15.30
C TRP A 284 -27.36 3.31 14.86
N THR A 285 -28.24 3.08 15.83
CA THR A 285 -29.64 2.70 15.61
C THR A 285 -30.57 3.91 15.37
N GLU A 286 -30.07 5.13 15.47
CA GLU A 286 -30.86 6.35 15.50
C GLU A 286 -30.45 7.40 14.47
N ILE A 287 -29.95 6.98 13.31
CA ILE A 287 -29.56 7.88 12.22
C ILE A 287 -30.84 8.41 11.54
N PRO A 288 -31.13 9.72 11.63
CA PRO A 288 -32.35 10.27 11.04
C PRO A 288 -32.29 10.31 9.52
N GLU A 289 -33.47 10.32 8.90
CA GLU A 289 -33.62 10.62 7.48
C GLU A 289 -32.99 11.98 7.14
N GLY A 290 -32.32 12.06 5.99
CA GLY A 290 -31.66 13.30 5.54
C GLY A 290 -30.28 13.54 6.15
N TRP A 291 -29.81 12.68 7.04
CA TRP A 291 -28.47 12.71 7.62
C TRP A 291 -27.63 11.54 7.11
N GLU A 292 -26.34 11.74 7.05
CA GLU A 292 -25.40 10.68 6.69
C GLU A 292 -24.23 10.61 7.67
N GLY A 293 -23.76 9.38 7.90
CA GLY A 293 -22.63 9.12 8.79
C GLY A 293 -21.29 9.43 8.14
N PHE A 294 -20.40 10.12 8.87
CA PHE A 294 -19.09 10.54 8.39
C PHE A 294 -17.93 10.13 9.28
N ASP A 295 -18.18 9.73 10.52
CA ASP A 295 -17.13 9.30 11.44
C ASP A 295 -17.72 8.40 12.54
N ILE A 296 -16.84 7.68 13.22
CA ILE A 296 -17.21 7.01 14.46
C ILE A 296 -17.40 8.04 15.58
N GLY A 297 -18.28 7.73 16.53
CA GLY A 297 -18.53 8.60 17.66
C GLY A 297 -17.59 8.38 18.83
N GLU A 298 -17.73 9.18 19.87
CA GLU A 298 -16.86 9.16 21.05
C GLU A 298 -16.92 7.84 21.82
N LYS A 299 -18.13 7.25 21.95
CA LYS A 299 -18.30 5.96 22.62
C LYS A 299 -17.61 4.83 21.86
N THR A 300 -17.66 4.85 20.53
CA THR A 300 -16.93 3.91 19.67
C THR A 300 -15.42 4.07 19.85
N ILE A 301 -14.94 5.31 19.82
CA ILE A 301 -13.51 5.61 20.05
C ILE A 301 -13.05 5.01 21.37
N GLU A 302 -13.77 5.26 22.44
CA GLU A 302 -13.42 4.74 23.77
C GLU A 302 -13.42 3.20 23.79
N MET A 303 -14.43 2.58 23.22
CA MET A 303 -14.55 1.13 23.13
C MET A 303 -13.38 0.52 22.34
N PHE A 304 -13.03 1.10 21.18
CA PHE A 304 -11.92 0.62 20.36
C PHE A 304 -10.58 0.83 21.08
N LYS A 305 -10.36 1.99 21.69
CA LYS A 305 -9.13 2.27 22.46
C LYS A 305 -8.95 1.28 23.61
N ASN A 306 -10.01 0.96 24.32
CA ASN A 306 -9.94 -0.01 25.42
C ASN A 306 -9.54 -1.41 24.92
N GLU A 307 -10.08 -1.86 23.81
CA GLU A 307 -9.70 -3.14 23.21
C GLU A 307 -8.23 -3.15 22.74
N LEU A 308 -7.74 -2.03 22.21
CA LEU A 308 -6.37 -1.91 21.71
C LEU A 308 -5.31 -1.92 22.80
N LYS A 309 -5.65 -1.59 24.05
CA LYS A 309 -4.68 -1.51 25.17
C LYS A 309 -3.89 -2.79 25.38
N THR A 310 -4.50 -3.94 25.14
CA THR A 310 -3.88 -5.25 25.35
C THR A 310 -3.38 -5.90 24.07
N ALA A 311 -3.61 -5.28 22.91
CA ALA A 311 -3.18 -5.82 21.63
C ALA A 311 -1.65 -5.92 21.53
N LYS A 312 -1.16 -6.98 20.89
CA LYS A 312 0.28 -7.19 20.62
C LYS A 312 0.64 -7.09 19.15
N THR A 313 -0.33 -7.32 18.28
CA THR A 313 -0.21 -7.10 16.84
C THR A 313 -1.46 -6.39 16.35
N VAL A 314 -1.28 -5.29 15.63
CA VAL A 314 -2.38 -4.53 15.02
C VAL A 314 -2.08 -4.30 13.55
N VAL A 315 -3.04 -4.63 12.71
CA VAL A 315 -3.04 -4.28 11.27
C VAL A 315 -4.22 -3.35 11.02
N TRP A 316 -3.96 -2.18 10.47
CA TRP A 316 -4.98 -1.18 10.15
C TRP A 316 -4.98 -0.88 8.66
N ASN A 317 -6.13 -1.03 8.02
CA ASN A 317 -6.34 -0.69 6.61
C ASN A 317 -7.67 0.05 6.41
N GLY A 318 -7.60 1.29 5.99
CA GLY A 318 -8.74 2.17 5.70
C GLY A 318 -9.13 3.09 6.88
N PRO A 319 -9.45 4.36 6.57
CA PRO A 319 -9.85 5.33 7.59
C PRO A 319 -11.23 4.99 8.18
N LEU A 320 -11.45 5.45 9.41
CA LEU A 320 -12.69 5.19 10.16
C LEU A 320 -13.75 6.27 9.95
N GLY A 321 -13.42 7.29 9.19
CA GLY A 321 -14.30 8.40 8.87
C GLY A 321 -13.78 9.20 7.70
N LEU A 322 -14.47 10.28 7.39
CA LEU A 322 -14.12 11.22 6.33
C LEU A 322 -13.01 12.16 6.81
N PHE A 323 -11.81 11.59 6.97
CA PHE A 323 -10.67 12.23 7.64
C PHE A 323 -10.11 13.45 6.90
N GLU A 324 -10.49 13.65 5.65
CA GLU A 324 -10.15 14.85 4.88
C GLU A 324 -10.78 16.10 5.45
N PHE A 325 -11.91 15.97 6.14
CA PHE A 325 -12.60 17.07 6.84
C PHE A 325 -12.27 16.99 8.33
N ASP A 326 -11.70 18.05 8.88
CA ASP A 326 -11.20 18.05 10.26
C ASP A 326 -12.24 17.62 11.31
N GLN A 327 -13.50 18.04 11.17
CA GLN A 327 -14.54 17.63 12.10
C GLN A 327 -14.90 16.14 12.04
N PHE A 328 -14.58 15.45 10.95
CA PHE A 328 -14.83 14.02 10.74
C PHE A 328 -13.54 13.18 10.74
N ALA A 329 -12.42 13.79 11.11
CA ALA A 329 -11.12 13.14 11.30
C ALA A 329 -10.88 12.68 12.75
N ILE A 330 -11.76 13.03 13.67
CA ILE A 330 -11.57 12.83 15.12
C ILE A 330 -11.40 11.35 15.44
N GLY A 331 -12.23 10.48 14.88
CA GLY A 331 -12.16 9.04 15.11
C GLY A 331 -10.87 8.42 14.58
N THR A 332 -10.53 8.72 13.34
CA THR A 332 -9.30 8.22 12.72
C THR A 332 -8.06 8.70 13.47
N ASN A 333 -8.00 9.98 13.83
CA ASN A 333 -6.88 10.53 14.60
C ASN A 333 -6.78 9.92 15.99
N ALA A 334 -7.90 9.71 16.67
CA ALA A 334 -7.92 9.10 18.01
C ALA A 334 -7.36 7.67 17.99
N ILE A 335 -7.68 6.88 16.98
CA ILE A 335 -7.15 5.53 16.83
C ILE A 335 -5.66 5.57 16.47
N ALA A 336 -5.23 6.48 15.61
CA ALA A 336 -3.81 6.68 15.31
C ALA A 336 -3.01 6.99 16.58
N HIS A 337 -3.50 7.89 17.43
CA HIS A 337 -2.88 8.20 18.72
C HIS A 337 -2.88 7.00 19.67
N ALA A 338 -3.96 6.23 19.72
CA ALA A 338 -4.00 5.02 20.52
C ALA A 338 -2.93 4.01 20.10
N LEU A 339 -2.76 3.80 18.79
CA LEU A 339 -1.73 2.89 18.26
C LEU A 339 -0.31 3.38 18.55
N ALA A 340 -0.09 4.69 18.58
CA ALA A 340 1.21 5.29 18.92
C ALA A 340 1.63 5.06 20.38
N GLU A 341 0.69 4.79 21.25
CA GLU A 341 0.91 4.68 22.72
C GLU A 341 0.98 3.23 23.21
N ILE A 342 0.53 2.25 22.43
CA ILE A 342 0.52 0.84 22.86
C ILE A 342 1.84 0.13 22.58
N ASP A 343 2.14 -0.87 23.40
CA ASP A 343 3.27 -1.78 23.20
C ASP A 343 2.84 -2.95 22.29
N ALA A 344 2.84 -2.68 21.00
CA ALA A 344 2.44 -3.66 19.97
C ALA A 344 3.17 -3.43 18.66
N THR A 345 3.23 -4.46 17.83
CA THR A 345 3.59 -4.32 16.42
C THR A 345 2.41 -3.70 15.69
N THR A 346 2.59 -2.48 15.17
CA THR A 346 1.56 -1.71 14.47
C THR A 346 1.90 -1.59 13.00
N ILE A 347 1.02 -2.11 12.14
CA ILE A 347 1.20 -2.14 10.70
C ILE A 347 0.05 -1.37 10.04
N ILE A 348 0.38 -0.34 9.29
CA ILE A 348 -0.57 0.50 8.58
C ILE A 348 -0.53 0.14 7.11
N GLY A 349 -1.66 -0.26 6.55
CA GLY A 349 -1.82 -0.55 5.12
C GLY A 349 -2.81 0.37 4.45
N GLY A 350 -2.60 0.62 3.16
CA GLY A 350 -3.46 1.51 2.37
C GLY A 350 -3.03 2.98 2.39
N GLY A 351 -3.23 3.64 1.26
CA GLY A 351 -2.80 5.04 1.08
C GLY A 351 -3.49 6.02 2.01
N ASP A 352 -4.79 5.86 2.20
CA ASP A 352 -5.59 6.76 3.04
C ASP A 352 -5.24 6.63 4.53
N SER A 353 -5.03 5.40 5.01
CA SER A 353 -4.61 5.16 6.39
C SER A 353 -3.22 5.73 6.65
N ALA A 354 -2.29 5.52 5.72
CA ALA A 354 -0.95 6.08 5.80
C ALA A 354 -1.00 7.62 5.81
N ALA A 355 -1.79 8.22 4.93
CA ALA A 355 -1.97 9.68 4.86
C ALA A 355 -2.56 10.23 6.16
N ALA A 356 -3.53 9.55 6.75
CA ALA A 356 -4.14 9.96 8.02
C ALA A 356 -3.12 9.93 9.17
N VAL A 357 -2.33 8.86 9.27
CA VAL A 357 -1.28 8.71 10.28
C VAL A 357 -0.19 9.79 10.13
N GLU A 358 0.19 10.10 8.91
CA GLU A 358 1.18 11.14 8.62
C GLU A 358 0.65 12.53 8.90
N LYS A 359 -0.60 12.82 8.51
CA LYS A 359 -1.27 14.10 8.84
C LYS A 359 -1.34 14.31 10.36
N ALA A 360 -1.52 13.24 11.14
CA ALA A 360 -1.50 13.28 12.59
C ALA A 360 -0.08 13.41 13.19
N GLY A 361 0.99 13.35 12.38
CA GLY A 361 2.37 13.44 12.84
C GLY A 361 2.87 12.18 13.58
N LEU A 362 2.27 11.02 13.32
CA LEU A 362 2.51 9.78 14.06
C LEU A 362 3.18 8.67 13.23
N ALA A 363 3.63 8.98 12.01
CA ALA A 363 4.20 7.99 11.11
C ALA A 363 5.41 7.24 11.72
N ASP A 364 6.28 7.95 12.43
CA ASP A 364 7.46 7.40 13.10
C ASP A 364 7.14 6.58 14.36
N LYS A 365 5.90 6.66 14.85
CA LYS A 365 5.40 5.87 15.99
C LYS A 365 4.83 4.52 15.57
N MET A 366 4.61 4.30 14.29
CA MET A 366 4.14 3.02 13.76
C MET A 366 5.33 2.09 13.49
N THR A 367 5.14 0.81 13.71
CA THR A 367 6.19 -0.19 13.44
C THR A 367 6.49 -0.27 11.94
N HIS A 368 5.45 -0.27 11.12
CA HIS A 368 5.58 -0.31 9.67
C HIS A 368 4.39 0.36 8.99
N ILE A 369 4.68 1.22 8.02
CA ILE A 369 3.68 1.77 7.12
C ILE A 369 3.95 1.18 5.75
N SER A 370 3.01 0.35 5.26
CA SER A 370 3.16 -0.30 3.97
C SER A 370 3.09 0.72 2.83
N THR A 371 4.00 0.59 1.88
CA THR A 371 3.99 1.36 0.64
C THR A 371 3.06 0.77 -0.41
N GLY A 372 2.42 -0.37 -0.09
CA GLY A 372 1.82 -1.26 -1.07
C GLY A 372 0.43 -0.89 -1.58
N GLY A 373 -0.32 -0.04 -0.92
CA GLY A 373 -1.69 0.27 -1.36
C GLY A 373 -2.52 -1.00 -1.67
N GLY A 374 -2.86 -1.19 -2.95
CA GLY A 374 -3.60 -2.38 -3.42
C GLY A 374 -2.85 -3.69 -3.22
N ALA A 375 -1.51 -3.69 -3.31
CA ALA A 375 -0.73 -4.89 -3.07
C ALA A 375 -0.79 -5.35 -1.62
N SER A 376 -0.74 -4.42 -0.66
CA SER A 376 -0.91 -4.76 0.76
C SER A 376 -2.29 -5.31 1.05
N LEU A 377 -3.32 -4.77 0.41
CA LEU A 377 -4.69 -5.26 0.53
C LEU A 377 -4.81 -6.70 0.01
N GLU A 378 -4.30 -6.98 -1.19
CA GLU A 378 -4.31 -8.34 -1.76
C GLU A 378 -3.47 -9.33 -0.94
N PHE A 379 -2.36 -8.86 -0.35
CA PHE A 379 -1.58 -9.67 0.57
C PHE A 379 -2.38 -10.04 1.83
N LEU A 380 -3.11 -9.09 2.40
CA LEU A 380 -4.01 -9.33 3.53
C LEU A 380 -5.17 -10.27 3.19
N GLU A 381 -5.59 -10.31 1.93
CA GLU A 381 -6.57 -11.29 1.42
C GLU A 381 -6.00 -12.72 1.30
N GLY A 382 -4.70 -12.90 1.52
CA GLY A 382 -4.02 -14.18 1.34
C GLY A 382 -3.70 -14.52 -0.11
N LYS A 383 -3.83 -13.57 -1.02
CA LYS A 383 -3.50 -13.78 -2.43
C LYS A 383 -1.99 -13.84 -2.64
N LYS A 384 -1.57 -14.65 -3.60
CA LYS A 384 -0.20 -14.66 -4.08
C LYS A 384 0.03 -13.46 -4.99
N LEU A 385 1.12 -12.74 -4.73
CA LEU A 385 1.48 -11.56 -5.54
C LEU A 385 2.49 -11.96 -6.62
N PRO A 386 2.15 -11.79 -7.92
CA PRO A 386 3.04 -12.23 -9.00
C PRO A 386 4.46 -11.67 -8.92
N GLY A 387 4.61 -10.39 -8.56
CA GLY A 387 5.92 -9.74 -8.41
C GLY A 387 6.75 -10.23 -7.23
N ILE A 388 6.17 -11.03 -6.34
CA ILE A 388 6.85 -11.70 -5.22
C ILE A 388 7.06 -13.16 -5.51
N GLU A 389 6.02 -13.86 -5.99
CA GLU A 389 6.10 -15.28 -6.31
C GLU A 389 7.22 -15.61 -7.33
N CYS A 390 7.49 -14.68 -8.26
CA CYS A 390 8.55 -14.84 -9.26
C CYS A 390 9.97 -14.74 -8.70
N LEU A 391 10.14 -14.29 -7.45
CA LEU A 391 11.45 -14.17 -6.82
C LEU A 391 11.91 -15.52 -6.27
N GLN A 392 13.23 -15.72 -6.24
CA GLN A 392 13.84 -16.96 -5.76
C GLN A 392 13.58 -17.15 -4.25
N ASP A 393 13.25 -18.38 -3.87
CA ASP A 393 13.13 -18.78 -2.47
C ASP A 393 14.53 -18.98 -1.84
N LYS A 394 14.62 -18.73 -0.51
CA LYS A 394 15.81 -19.07 0.28
C LYS A 394 15.97 -20.55 0.43
#